data_f30cc9672b72ac5f30cfc700952250a7
#
_entry.id   f30cc9672b72ac5f30cfc700952250a7
#
_cell.length_a   1.000
_cell.length_b   1.000
_cell.length_c   1.000
_cell.angle_alpha   90.00
_cell.angle_beta   90.00
_cell.angle_gamma   90.00
#
_symmetry.space_group_name_H-M   'P 1'
#
loop_
_entity.id
_entity.type
_entity.pdbx_description
1 polymer ?
#
loop_
_entity_poly.entity_id
_entity_poly.type
_entity_poly.pdbx_seq_one_letter_code
_entity_poly.pdbx_strand_id
1 'polypeptide(L)'
;MTKLSVNINKIATLRNARGGNLPDVEKAAVDCVRFGAEGITVHPRPDERHIRYNDVREIKPLINVELNIEGNPIPKFIDIVNEIVPSQVTLVPDAADAITSNAGWDTIKNRDYLTDICKEFKARGIRTSIFIDPNPAMAEAAAVCGADRVELYTEAYAANYRADREKAIKPYLLTAEKVKECGLGLNAGHDLNLENLEYFIRTIPWTDEVSIGHAIICDALYMGLEKTIQAYLSKIKIF
;
A
#
# COMPACT_ATOMS: atom_id res chain seq x y z
N MET A 1 -5.89 14.70 6.72
CA MET A 1 -4.68 14.99 5.91
C MET A 1 -4.11 13.66 5.46
N THR A 2 -3.81 13.51 4.18
CA THR A 2 -3.28 12.25 3.60
C THR A 2 -1.93 11.89 4.21
N LYS A 3 -1.74 10.62 4.60
CA LYS A 3 -0.48 10.10 5.13
C LYS A 3 0.39 9.51 4.01
N LEU A 4 1.71 9.61 4.14
CA LEU A 4 2.67 8.90 3.29
C LEU A 4 3.14 7.64 3.99
N SER A 5 2.81 6.47 3.45
CA SER A 5 3.41 5.19 3.78
C SER A 5 4.48 4.84 2.74
N VAL A 6 5.71 4.62 3.19
CA VAL A 6 6.82 4.26 2.29
C VAL A 6 6.91 2.74 2.20
N ASN A 7 6.68 2.21 0.99
CA ASN A 7 6.85 0.79 0.72
C ASN A 7 8.33 0.51 0.43
N ILE A 8 8.98 -0.23 1.33
CA ILE A 8 10.42 -0.50 1.30
C ILE A 8 10.82 -1.81 0.60
N ASN A 9 9.88 -2.47 -0.10
CA ASN A 9 10.14 -3.75 -0.77
C ASN A 9 11.34 -3.68 -1.74
N LYS A 10 11.54 -2.56 -2.45
CA LYS A 10 12.65 -2.42 -3.41
C LYS A 10 14.01 -2.30 -2.74
N ILE A 11 14.08 -1.77 -1.53
CA ILE A 11 15.29 -1.82 -0.69
C ILE A 11 15.68 -3.28 -0.41
N ALA A 12 14.70 -4.09 -0.01
CA ALA A 12 14.91 -5.50 0.24
C ALA A 12 15.26 -6.29 -1.04
N THR A 13 14.67 -5.92 -2.19
CA THR A 13 15.05 -6.49 -3.50
C THR A 13 16.54 -6.25 -3.78
N LEU A 14 17.02 -5.01 -3.57
CA LEU A 14 18.43 -4.67 -3.78
C LEU A 14 19.34 -5.43 -2.81
N ARG A 15 18.97 -5.55 -1.53
CA ARG A 15 19.69 -6.38 -0.55
C ARG A 15 19.81 -7.83 -1.02
N ASN A 16 18.71 -8.43 -1.46
CA ASN A 16 18.67 -9.84 -1.85
C ASN A 16 19.45 -10.13 -3.13
N ALA A 17 19.62 -9.14 -4.02
CA ALA A 17 20.36 -9.31 -5.27
C ALA A 17 21.84 -9.70 -5.07
N ARG A 18 22.42 -9.44 -3.88
CA ARG A 18 23.83 -9.74 -3.60
C ARG A 18 24.05 -10.72 -2.44
N GLY A 19 23.02 -11.13 -1.73
CA GLY A 19 23.10 -12.14 -0.67
C GLY A 19 23.70 -11.66 0.67
N GLY A 20 23.96 -10.34 0.81
CA GLY A 20 24.39 -9.74 2.07
C GLY A 20 23.22 -9.10 2.83
N ASN A 21 23.52 -8.17 3.76
CA ASN A 21 22.54 -7.36 4.49
C ASN A 21 22.59 -5.86 4.10
N LEU A 22 23.07 -5.55 2.90
CA LEU A 22 23.11 -4.17 2.38
C LEU A 22 22.35 -4.07 1.05
N PRO A 23 21.52 -3.02 0.89
CA PRO A 23 21.13 -2.03 1.92
C PRO A 23 20.38 -2.66 3.08
N ASP A 24 20.61 -2.14 4.29
CA ASP A 24 19.95 -2.58 5.51
C ASP A 24 18.48 -2.13 5.52
N VAL A 25 17.55 -3.09 5.57
CA VAL A 25 16.11 -2.87 5.42
C VAL A 25 15.51 -2.24 6.69
N GLU A 26 15.99 -2.66 7.86
CA GLU A 26 15.59 -2.12 9.16
C GLU A 26 16.01 -0.65 9.28
N LYS A 27 17.29 -0.38 8.98
CA LYS A 27 17.79 0.98 8.92
C LYS A 27 17.02 1.84 7.93
N ALA A 28 16.67 1.32 6.78
CA ALA A 28 15.87 2.04 5.78
C ALA A 28 14.47 2.38 6.30
N ALA A 29 13.81 1.47 7.03
CA ALA A 29 12.53 1.73 7.67
C ALA A 29 12.64 2.88 8.69
N VAL A 30 13.63 2.82 9.59
CA VAL A 30 13.91 3.87 10.60
C VAL A 30 14.24 5.21 9.94
N ASP A 31 15.08 5.20 8.89
CA ASP A 31 15.44 6.41 8.15
C ASP A 31 14.22 7.03 7.45
N CYS A 32 13.34 6.21 6.84
CA CYS A 32 12.10 6.71 6.23
C CYS A 32 11.22 7.44 7.26
N VAL A 33 11.06 6.87 8.45
CA VAL A 33 10.32 7.51 9.56
C VAL A 33 10.98 8.82 9.98
N ARG A 34 12.31 8.82 10.16
CA ARG A 34 13.08 10.02 10.51
C ARG A 34 12.93 11.13 9.45
N PHE A 35 12.78 10.77 8.19
CA PHE A 35 12.59 11.69 7.07
C PHE A 35 11.12 12.12 6.88
N GLY A 36 10.21 11.66 7.75
CA GLY A 36 8.84 12.14 7.83
C GLY A 36 7.78 11.19 7.26
N ALA A 37 8.12 9.94 6.91
CA ALA A 37 7.11 8.94 6.58
C ALA A 37 6.19 8.70 7.79
N GLU A 38 4.89 8.62 7.53
CA GLU A 38 3.85 8.41 8.55
C GLU A 38 3.37 6.96 8.60
N GLY A 39 3.91 6.12 7.70
CA GLY A 39 3.73 4.68 7.66
C GLY A 39 4.89 3.98 6.93
N ILE A 40 5.07 2.72 7.24
CA ILE A 40 5.96 1.79 6.53
C ILE A 40 5.11 0.65 5.99
N THR A 41 5.26 0.36 4.70
CA THR A 41 4.59 -0.75 4.04
C THR A 41 5.60 -1.81 3.64
N VAL A 42 5.28 -3.07 3.93
CA VAL A 42 6.07 -4.24 3.58
C VAL A 42 5.20 -5.36 3.00
N HIS A 43 5.73 -6.10 2.02
CA HIS A 43 5.03 -7.21 1.39
C HIS A 43 5.89 -8.49 1.46
N PRO A 44 5.79 -9.29 2.53
CA PRO A 44 6.52 -10.56 2.64
C PRO A 44 5.86 -11.61 1.73
N ARG A 45 6.32 -11.73 0.48
CA ARG A 45 5.84 -12.76 -0.44
C ARG A 45 6.24 -14.16 0.02
N PRO A 46 5.51 -15.21 -0.40
CA PRO A 46 5.80 -16.59 0.02
C PRO A 46 7.23 -17.05 -0.29
N ASP A 47 7.84 -16.56 -1.36
CA ASP A 47 9.20 -16.87 -1.81
C ASP A 47 10.28 -15.92 -1.26
N GLU A 48 9.89 -14.92 -0.46
CA GLU A 48 10.79 -13.95 0.17
C GLU A 48 11.75 -13.24 -0.81
N ARG A 49 11.31 -13.04 -2.07
CA ARG A 49 12.14 -12.41 -3.13
C ARG A 49 12.58 -10.97 -2.79
N HIS A 50 11.89 -10.32 -1.85
CA HIS A 50 12.26 -9.00 -1.32
C HIS A 50 12.16 -9.01 0.22
N ILE A 51 11.09 -8.51 0.83
CA ILE A 51 10.87 -8.58 2.28
C ILE A 51 10.78 -10.05 2.72
N ARG A 52 11.55 -10.41 3.73
CA ARG A 52 11.49 -11.71 4.41
C ARG A 52 10.53 -11.63 5.58
N TYR A 53 10.00 -12.77 6.00
CA TYR A 53 9.14 -12.79 7.20
C TYR A 53 9.88 -12.33 8.46
N ASN A 54 11.19 -12.57 8.52
CA ASN A 54 12.01 -12.08 9.63
C ASN A 54 12.17 -10.56 9.62
N ASP A 55 12.30 -9.92 8.46
CA ASP A 55 12.36 -8.45 8.35
C ASP A 55 11.13 -7.80 8.99
N VAL A 56 9.95 -8.40 8.83
CA VAL A 56 8.70 -7.87 9.41
C VAL A 56 8.75 -7.86 10.94
N ARG A 57 9.30 -8.94 11.53
CA ARG A 57 9.48 -9.06 12.99
C ARG A 57 10.46 -8.03 13.53
N GLU A 58 11.55 -7.81 12.79
CA GLU A 58 12.63 -6.90 13.18
C GLU A 58 12.22 -5.43 13.01
N ILE A 59 11.48 -5.08 11.96
CA ILE A 59 11.01 -3.70 11.72
C ILE A 59 9.97 -3.26 12.73
N LYS A 60 9.01 -4.12 13.11
CA LYS A 60 7.88 -3.75 13.97
C LYS A 60 8.28 -3.02 15.26
N PRO A 61 9.26 -3.49 16.05
CA PRO A 61 9.67 -2.80 17.29
C PRO A 61 10.51 -1.54 17.07
N LEU A 62 11.04 -1.32 15.87
CA LEU A 62 11.94 -0.20 15.55
C LEU A 62 11.21 1.07 15.10
N ILE A 63 9.95 0.96 14.69
CA ILE A 63 9.18 2.09 14.16
C ILE A 63 8.03 2.45 15.11
N ASN A 64 7.73 3.75 15.20
CA ASN A 64 6.65 4.31 16.00
C ASN A 64 5.50 4.89 15.13
N VAL A 65 5.49 4.57 13.85
CA VAL A 65 4.46 4.92 12.87
C VAL A 65 3.65 3.69 12.48
N GLU A 66 2.64 3.86 11.64
CA GLU A 66 1.81 2.74 11.18
C GLU A 66 2.64 1.73 10.37
N LEU A 67 2.55 0.44 10.72
CA LEU A 67 3.04 -0.67 9.90
C LEU A 67 1.87 -1.25 9.11
N ASN A 68 2.00 -1.27 7.79
CA ASN A 68 1.10 -1.95 6.87
C ASN A 68 1.79 -3.20 6.30
N ILE A 69 1.17 -4.37 6.43
CA ILE A 69 1.64 -5.61 5.82
C ILE A 69 0.72 -5.95 4.65
N GLU A 70 1.28 -5.99 3.44
CA GLU A 70 0.55 -6.38 2.23
C GLU A 70 0.75 -7.87 1.94
N GLY A 71 -0.27 -8.53 1.42
CA GLY A 71 -0.12 -9.89 0.93
C GLY A 71 -1.43 -10.59 0.59
N ASN A 72 -1.29 -11.72 -0.11
CA ASN A 72 -2.39 -12.65 -0.32
C ASN A 72 -2.63 -13.41 1.00
N PRO A 73 -3.87 -13.46 1.52
CA PRO A 73 -4.19 -14.08 2.81
C PRO A 73 -4.15 -15.61 2.79
N ILE A 74 -3.03 -16.20 2.35
CA ILE A 74 -2.70 -17.61 2.53
C ILE A 74 -2.33 -17.89 3.99
N PRO A 75 -2.40 -19.14 4.48
CA PRO A 75 -2.15 -19.46 5.88
C PRO A 75 -0.87 -18.85 6.46
N LYS A 76 0.27 -18.98 5.77
CA LYS A 76 1.56 -18.43 6.21
C LYS A 76 1.53 -16.89 6.36
N PHE A 77 0.77 -16.20 5.51
CA PHE A 77 0.58 -14.75 5.62
C PHE A 77 -0.32 -14.39 6.81
N ILE A 78 -1.41 -15.13 7.00
CA ILE A 78 -2.31 -14.93 8.13
C ILE A 78 -1.54 -15.14 9.45
N ASP A 79 -0.70 -16.17 9.52
CA ASP A 79 0.12 -16.45 10.70
C ASP A 79 1.03 -15.27 11.06
N ILE A 80 1.78 -14.70 10.11
CA ILE A 80 2.68 -13.57 10.40
C ILE A 80 1.89 -12.30 10.76
N VAL A 81 0.76 -12.03 10.11
CA VAL A 81 -0.08 -10.88 10.46
C VAL A 81 -0.63 -11.03 11.88
N ASN A 82 -1.08 -12.22 12.25
CA ASN A 82 -1.57 -12.54 13.60
C ASN A 82 -0.47 -12.50 14.67
N GLU A 83 0.77 -12.82 14.32
CA GLU A 83 1.94 -12.74 15.19
C GLU A 83 2.34 -11.28 15.45
N ILE A 84 2.41 -10.48 14.39
CA ILE A 84 2.94 -9.10 14.42
C ILE A 84 1.90 -8.10 14.95
N VAL A 85 0.63 -8.34 14.69
CA VAL A 85 -0.48 -7.41 14.97
C VAL A 85 -0.14 -6.00 14.44
N PRO A 86 -0.02 -5.82 13.10
CA PRO A 86 0.30 -4.53 12.51
C PRO A 86 -0.85 -3.54 12.69
N SER A 87 -0.59 -2.26 12.43
CA SER A 87 -1.63 -1.22 12.41
C SER A 87 -2.65 -1.45 11.29
N GLN A 88 -2.18 -1.98 10.15
CA GLN A 88 -3.00 -2.27 8.98
C GLN A 88 -2.49 -3.52 8.26
N VAL A 89 -3.39 -4.22 7.63
CA VAL A 89 -3.10 -5.25 6.62
C VAL A 89 -3.79 -4.86 5.32
N THR A 90 -3.07 -4.92 4.19
CA THR A 90 -3.65 -4.75 2.86
C THR A 90 -3.71 -6.10 2.15
N LEU A 91 -4.93 -6.57 1.87
CA LEU A 91 -5.18 -7.84 1.20
C LEU A 91 -5.03 -7.66 -0.30
N VAL A 92 -4.07 -8.37 -0.93
CA VAL A 92 -3.83 -8.36 -2.38
C VAL A 92 -4.02 -9.75 -2.97
N PRO A 93 -4.59 -9.88 -4.20
CA PRO A 93 -4.92 -11.19 -4.79
C PRO A 93 -3.74 -11.88 -5.47
N ASP A 94 -2.51 -11.42 -5.24
CA ASP A 94 -1.33 -11.86 -5.97
C ASP A 94 -1.14 -13.37 -5.91
N ALA A 95 -1.06 -14.01 -7.07
CA ALA A 95 -0.57 -15.38 -7.17
C ALA A 95 0.91 -15.45 -6.75
N ALA A 96 1.36 -16.62 -6.27
CA ALA A 96 2.72 -16.80 -5.77
C ALA A 96 3.80 -16.50 -6.82
N ASP A 97 3.50 -16.72 -8.10
CA ASP A 97 4.37 -16.51 -9.26
C ASP A 97 4.26 -15.10 -9.88
N ALA A 98 3.29 -14.28 -9.46
CA ALA A 98 3.14 -12.92 -9.98
C ALA A 98 4.37 -12.06 -9.69
N ILE A 99 4.94 -11.40 -10.70
CA ILE A 99 6.14 -10.53 -10.55
C ILE A 99 5.81 -9.32 -9.67
N THR A 100 4.65 -8.71 -9.89
CA THR A 100 4.10 -7.59 -9.13
C THR A 100 2.59 -7.72 -9.09
N SER A 101 1.92 -6.95 -8.22
CA SER A 101 0.45 -6.85 -8.22
C SER A 101 0.00 -6.28 -9.56
N ASN A 102 -0.94 -6.94 -10.21
CA ASN A 102 -1.41 -6.61 -11.55
C ASN A 102 -2.94 -6.55 -11.68
N ALA A 103 -3.65 -6.80 -10.59
CA ALA A 103 -5.11 -6.69 -10.50
C ALA A 103 -5.55 -6.54 -9.04
N GLY A 104 -6.69 -5.89 -8.82
CA GLY A 104 -7.37 -5.86 -7.53
C GLY A 104 -8.22 -7.12 -7.29
N TRP A 105 -8.71 -7.26 -6.06
CA TRP A 105 -9.69 -8.31 -5.73
C TRP A 105 -11.02 -8.11 -6.47
N ASP A 106 -11.53 -9.17 -7.04
CA ASP A 106 -12.98 -9.28 -7.31
C ASP A 106 -13.70 -9.56 -5.98
N THR A 107 -14.09 -8.48 -5.32
CA THR A 107 -14.70 -8.52 -3.98
C THR A 107 -16.12 -9.11 -4.01
N ILE A 108 -16.78 -9.11 -5.16
CA ILE A 108 -18.10 -9.73 -5.32
C ILE A 108 -17.96 -11.25 -5.35
N LYS A 109 -17.06 -11.76 -6.19
CA LYS A 109 -16.81 -13.19 -6.34
C LYS A 109 -16.20 -13.83 -5.10
N ASN A 110 -15.31 -13.11 -4.42
CA ASN A 110 -14.57 -13.61 -3.26
C ASN A 110 -15.16 -13.13 -1.92
N ARG A 111 -16.43 -12.66 -1.91
CA ARG A 111 -17.05 -12.01 -0.75
C ARG A 111 -16.94 -12.83 0.53
N ASP A 112 -17.34 -14.08 0.50
CA ASP A 112 -17.41 -14.91 1.72
C ASP A 112 -15.99 -15.14 2.30
N TYR A 113 -15.02 -15.44 1.43
CA TYR A 113 -13.61 -15.58 1.82
C TYR A 113 -13.04 -14.30 2.44
N LEU A 114 -13.22 -13.15 1.78
CA LEU A 114 -12.73 -11.86 2.27
C LEU A 114 -13.44 -11.45 3.57
N THR A 115 -14.72 -11.80 3.73
CA THR A 115 -15.47 -11.53 4.96
C THR A 115 -14.87 -12.29 6.15
N ASP A 116 -14.54 -13.56 5.98
CA ASP A 116 -13.92 -14.37 7.04
C ASP A 116 -12.55 -13.80 7.44
N ILE A 117 -11.72 -13.41 6.47
CA ILE A 117 -10.41 -12.81 6.71
C ILE A 117 -10.53 -11.44 7.41
N CYS A 118 -11.41 -10.57 6.93
CA CYS A 118 -11.65 -9.27 7.57
C CYS A 118 -12.11 -9.43 9.01
N LYS A 119 -13.01 -10.38 9.28
CA LYS A 119 -13.51 -10.70 10.62
C LYS A 119 -12.39 -11.22 11.56
N GLU A 120 -11.50 -12.07 11.04
CA GLU A 120 -10.36 -12.59 11.80
C GLU A 120 -9.42 -11.47 12.24
N PHE A 121 -9.00 -10.60 11.32
CA PHE A 121 -8.09 -9.50 11.63
C PHE A 121 -8.73 -8.43 12.49
N LYS A 122 -10.00 -8.12 12.27
CA LYS A 122 -10.77 -7.17 13.10
C LYS A 122 -10.89 -7.63 14.55
N ALA A 123 -11.05 -8.93 14.79
CA ALA A 123 -11.09 -9.51 16.14
C ALA A 123 -9.77 -9.30 16.91
N ARG A 124 -8.67 -9.02 16.21
CA ARG A 124 -7.34 -8.70 16.77
C ARG A 124 -7.04 -7.20 16.81
N GLY A 125 -7.99 -6.35 16.40
CA GLY A 125 -7.80 -4.90 16.34
C GLY A 125 -6.93 -4.44 15.17
N ILE A 126 -6.75 -5.28 14.14
CA ILE A 126 -5.98 -4.96 12.93
C ILE A 126 -6.94 -4.33 11.92
N ARG A 127 -6.60 -3.13 11.40
CA ARG A 127 -7.34 -2.47 10.32
C ARG A 127 -7.11 -3.22 9.01
N THR A 128 -8.19 -3.55 8.32
CA THR A 128 -8.14 -4.25 7.03
C THR A 128 -8.36 -3.29 5.86
N SER A 129 -7.49 -3.36 4.86
CA SER A 129 -7.62 -2.69 3.57
C SER A 129 -7.69 -3.75 2.47
N ILE A 130 -8.60 -3.62 1.51
CA ILE A 130 -8.70 -4.53 0.36
C ILE A 130 -8.21 -3.79 -0.89
N PHE A 131 -7.21 -4.37 -1.57
CA PHE A 131 -6.67 -3.86 -2.84
C PHE A 131 -7.66 -4.14 -3.97
N ILE A 132 -8.15 -3.09 -4.65
CA ILE A 132 -9.17 -3.18 -5.69
C ILE A 132 -8.81 -2.35 -6.92
N ASP A 133 -9.30 -2.77 -8.07
CA ASP A 133 -9.36 -1.93 -9.26
C ASP A 133 -10.34 -0.77 -9.06
N PRO A 134 -10.19 0.37 -9.78
CA PRO A 134 -11.06 1.52 -9.67
C PRO A 134 -12.46 1.24 -10.25
N ASN A 135 -13.27 0.48 -9.50
CA ASN A 135 -14.63 0.09 -9.83
C ASN A 135 -15.54 0.29 -8.59
N PRO A 136 -16.57 1.15 -8.66
CA PRO A 136 -17.49 1.41 -7.56
C PRO A 136 -18.15 0.16 -6.97
N ALA A 137 -18.49 -0.84 -7.83
CA ALA A 137 -19.10 -2.09 -7.36
C ALA A 137 -18.14 -2.92 -6.49
N MET A 138 -16.83 -2.88 -6.77
CA MET A 138 -15.83 -3.53 -5.93
C MET A 138 -15.69 -2.86 -4.57
N ALA A 139 -15.80 -1.53 -4.52
CA ALA A 139 -15.77 -0.77 -3.26
C ALA A 139 -17.00 -1.09 -2.39
N GLU A 140 -18.18 -1.12 -2.98
CA GLU A 140 -19.42 -1.49 -2.28
C GLU A 140 -19.35 -2.92 -1.71
N ALA A 141 -18.87 -3.87 -2.50
CA ALA A 141 -18.70 -5.25 -2.05
C ALA A 141 -17.62 -5.38 -0.97
N ALA A 142 -16.53 -4.58 -1.00
CA ALA A 142 -15.52 -4.53 0.05
C ALA A 142 -16.11 -4.07 1.40
N ALA A 143 -17.03 -3.10 1.39
CA ALA A 143 -17.76 -2.69 2.59
C ALA A 143 -18.61 -3.84 3.16
N VAL A 144 -19.28 -4.61 2.30
CA VAL A 144 -20.04 -5.79 2.72
C VAL A 144 -19.14 -6.87 3.31
N CYS A 145 -17.90 -7.01 2.83
CA CYS A 145 -16.90 -7.89 3.44
C CYS A 145 -16.44 -7.44 4.84
N GLY A 146 -16.81 -6.23 5.27
CA GLY A 146 -16.42 -5.69 6.57
C GLY A 146 -15.00 -5.09 6.61
N ALA A 147 -14.45 -4.73 5.45
CA ALA A 147 -13.20 -3.98 5.35
C ALA A 147 -13.32 -2.62 6.05
N ASP A 148 -12.21 -2.11 6.57
CA ASP A 148 -12.13 -0.75 7.11
C ASP A 148 -11.73 0.26 6.05
N ARG A 149 -10.94 -0.18 5.06
CA ARG A 149 -10.44 0.63 3.93
C ARG A 149 -10.45 -0.17 2.64
N VAL A 150 -10.29 0.54 1.55
CA VAL A 150 -9.85 -0.02 0.28
C VAL A 150 -8.59 0.69 -0.18
N GLU A 151 -7.76 -0.01 -0.96
CA GLU A 151 -6.62 0.59 -1.65
C GLU A 151 -6.82 0.49 -3.15
N LEU A 152 -6.80 1.64 -3.83
CA LEU A 152 -6.98 1.70 -5.29
C LEU A 152 -5.68 1.36 -6.01
N TYR A 153 -5.73 0.40 -6.93
CA TYR A 153 -4.66 0.08 -7.86
C TYR A 153 -4.54 1.18 -8.91
N THR A 154 -3.41 1.88 -8.95
CA THR A 154 -3.27 3.14 -9.71
C THR A 154 -2.47 3.04 -11.01
N GLU A 155 -2.15 1.83 -11.48
CA GLU A 155 -1.37 1.63 -12.74
C GLU A 155 -2.04 2.30 -13.94
N ALA A 156 -3.32 2.05 -14.18
CA ALA A 156 -4.04 2.61 -15.33
C ALA A 156 -4.12 4.15 -15.28
N TYR A 157 -4.19 4.74 -14.07
CA TYR A 157 -4.07 6.19 -13.90
C TYR A 157 -2.68 6.69 -14.30
N ALA A 158 -1.64 6.07 -13.78
CA ALA A 158 -0.26 6.47 -14.05
C ALA A 158 0.10 6.34 -15.54
N ALA A 159 -0.28 5.22 -16.16
CA ALA A 159 -0.02 4.95 -17.57
C ALA A 159 -0.70 5.97 -18.51
N ASN A 160 -1.90 6.43 -18.18
CA ASN A 160 -2.68 7.33 -19.01
C ASN A 160 -2.55 8.82 -18.62
N TYR A 161 -1.86 9.12 -17.50
CA TYR A 161 -1.78 10.46 -16.92
C TYR A 161 -1.28 11.52 -17.91
N ARG A 162 -0.19 11.24 -18.63
CA ARG A 162 0.41 12.17 -19.58
C ARG A 162 -0.44 12.40 -20.82
N ALA A 163 -1.22 11.40 -21.23
CA ALA A 163 -2.08 11.49 -22.41
C ALA A 163 -3.34 12.31 -22.11
N ASP A 164 -4.02 12.02 -21.00
CA ASP A 164 -5.25 12.72 -20.57
C ASP A 164 -5.50 12.45 -19.09
N ARG A 165 -5.00 13.32 -18.21
CA ARG A 165 -5.12 13.16 -16.76
C ARG A 165 -6.57 13.26 -16.26
N GLU A 166 -7.43 14.03 -16.93
CA GLU A 166 -8.83 14.18 -16.54
C GLU A 166 -9.62 12.89 -16.81
N LYS A 167 -9.35 12.29 -17.95
CA LYS A 167 -9.93 10.98 -18.29
C LYS A 167 -9.35 9.87 -17.41
N ALA A 168 -8.03 9.91 -17.16
CA ALA A 168 -7.35 8.89 -16.35
C ALA A 168 -7.85 8.86 -14.91
N ILE A 169 -8.12 10.02 -14.27
CA ILE A 169 -8.56 10.09 -12.87
C ILE A 169 -10.06 9.74 -12.69
N LYS A 170 -10.88 9.86 -13.71
CA LYS A 170 -12.34 9.74 -13.61
C LYS A 170 -12.83 8.43 -12.96
N PRO A 171 -12.34 7.23 -13.34
CA PRO A 171 -12.73 5.98 -12.67
C PRO A 171 -12.37 5.99 -11.18
N TYR A 172 -11.24 6.57 -10.82
CA TYR A 172 -10.75 6.68 -9.44
C TYR A 172 -11.63 7.61 -8.60
N LEU A 173 -12.00 8.76 -9.15
CA LEU A 173 -12.91 9.69 -8.48
C LEU A 173 -14.28 9.02 -8.21
N LEU A 174 -14.88 8.39 -9.21
CA LEU A 174 -16.16 7.69 -9.06
C LEU A 174 -16.10 6.58 -8.00
N THR A 175 -14.99 5.83 -7.99
CA THR A 175 -14.80 4.77 -6.99
C THR A 175 -14.57 5.36 -5.60
N ALA A 176 -13.77 6.42 -5.49
CA ALA A 176 -13.51 7.10 -4.23
C ALA A 176 -14.77 7.75 -3.62
N GLU A 177 -15.67 8.27 -4.45
CA GLU A 177 -16.99 8.74 -4.01
C GLU A 177 -17.81 7.58 -3.42
N LYS A 178 -17.82 6.42 -4.09
CA LYS A 178 -18.49 5.22 -3.57
C LYS A 178 -17.87 4.72 -2.27
N VAL A 179 -16.55 4.72 -2.14
CA VAL A 179 -15.83 4.38 -0.90
C VAL A 179 -16.32 5.27 0.25
N LYS A 180 -16.40 6.57 0.01
CA LYS A 180 -16.91 7.55 1.00
C LYS A 180 -18.38 7.31 1.36
N GLU A 181 -19.24 7.04 0.37
CA GLU A 181 -20.66 6.71 0.59
C GLU A 181 -20.81 5.45 1.47
N CYS A 182 -19.94 4.45 1.28
CA CYS A 182 -19.95 3.22 2.07
C CYS A 182 -19.32 3.37 3.46
N GLY A 183 -18.78 4.55 3.81
CA GLY A 183 -18.13 4.81 5.10
C GLY A 183 -16.76 4.13 5.24
N LEU A 184 -16.13 3.75 4.14
CA LEU A 184 -14.78 3.18 4.13
C LEU A 184 -13.72 4.29 4.08
N GLY A 185 -12.53 4.01 4.64
CA GLY A 185 -11.34 4.79 4.36
C GLY A 185 -10.76 4.47 2.97
N LEU A 186 -10.00 5.42 2.44
CA LEU A 186 -9.43 5.34 1.09
C LEU A 186 -7.92 5.40 1.14
N ASN A 187 -7.26 4.33 0.66
CA ASN A 187 -5.85 4.30 0.33
C ASN A 187 -5.66 4.26 -1.19
N ALA A 188 -4.49 4.70 -1.65
CA ALA A 188 -4.07 4.57 -3.04
C ALA A 188 -2.55 4.31 -3.08
N GLY A 189 -2.07 3.63 -4.13
CA GLY A 189 -0.65 3.34 -4.17
C GLY A 189 -0.18 2.77 -5.49
N HIS A 190 0.91 2.00 -5.43
CA HIS A 190 1.59 1.27 -6.46
C HIS A 190 2.35 2.14 -7.48
N ASP A 191 1.68 2.88 -8.37
CA ASP A 191 2.29 3.62 -9.50
C ASP A 191 2.23 5.15 -9.36
N LEU A 192 1.80 5.65 -8.18
CA LEU A 192 1.88 7.08 -7.89
C LEU A 192 3.33 7.55 -7.79
N ASN A 193 3.61 8.75 -8.32
CA ASN A 193 4.94 9.33 -8.41
C ASN A 193 4.90 10.86 -8.32
N LEU A 194 6.05 11.54 -8.33
CA LEU A 194 6.13 13.01 -8.19
C LEU A 194 5.39 13.79 -9.28
N GLU A 195 5.14 13.18 -10.44
CA GLU A 195 4.42 13.83 -11.54
C GLU A 195 2.90 13.79 -11.35
N ASN A 196 2.36 12.65 -10.91
CA ASN A 196 0.92 12.39 -10.92
C ASN A 196 0.23 12.49 -9.54
N LEU A 197 1.00 12.41 -8.44
CA LEU A 197 0.49 12.36 -7.07
C LEU A 197 -0.28 13.61 -6.66
N GLU A 198 0.24 14.81 -6.94
CA GLU A 198 -0.40 16.07 -6.56
C GLU A 198 -1.80 16.21 -7.17
N TYR A 199 -1.93 15.88 -8.46
CA TYR A 199 -3.21 15.94 -9.14
C TYR A 199 -4.21 14.92 -8.57
N PHE A 200 -3.75 13.72 -8.22
CA PHE A 200 -4.56 12.70 -7.56
C PHE A 200 -5.13 13.22 -6.24
N ILE A 201 -4.27 13.75 -5.36
CA ILE A 201 -4.68 14.26 -4.04
C ILE A 201 -5.57 15.49 -4.15
N ARG A 202 -5.32 16.41 -5.10
CA ARG A 202 -6.20 17.56 -5.33
C ARG A 202 -7.59 17.15 -5.79
N THR A 203 -7.69 16.10 -6.60
CA THR A 203 -8.96 15.61 -7.13
C THR A 203 -9.71 14.76 -6.10
N ILE A 204 -9.01 14.02 -5.25
CA ILE A 204 -9.57 13.11 -4.23
C ILE A 204 -8.98 13.47 -2.85
N PRO A 205 -9.35 14.66 -2.28
CA PRO A 205 -8.70 15.19 -1.07
C PRO A 205 -9.01 14.41 0.22
N TRP A 206 -9.94 13.46 0.18
CA TRP A 206 -10.26 12.59 1.31
C TRP A 206 -9.50 11.25 1.28
N THR A 207 -8.46 11.14 0.45
CA THR A 207 -7.52 10.00 0.52
C THR A 207 -6.82 9.98 1.87
N ASP A 208 -6.95 8.88 2.60
CA ASP A 208 -6.36 8.72 3.94
C ASP A 208 -4.86 8.48 3.88
N GLU A 209 -4.42 7.64 2.93
CA GLU A 209 -3.03 7.19 2.85
C GLU A 209 -2.63 6.94 1.38
N VAL A 210 -1.37 7.24 1.07
CA VAL A 210 -0.73 6.77 -0.15
C VAL A 210 0.44 5.87 0.20
N SER A 211 0.45 4.63 -0.36
CA SER A 211 1.52 3.65 -0.19
C SER A 211 2.36 3.59 -1.46
N ILE A 212 3.57 4.16 -1.41
CA ILE A 212 4.41 4.31 -2.61
C ILE A 212 5.77 3.65 -2.37
N GLY A 213 6.19 2.80 -3.30
CA GLY A 213 7.45 2.06 -3.21
C GLY A 213 8.38 2.32 -4.38
N HIS A 214 8.08 1.72 -5.54
CA HIS A 214 9.01 1.71 -6.68
C HIS A 214 9.45 3.13 -7.08
N ALA A 215 8.52 4.05 -7.24
CA ALA A 215 8.82 5.42 -7.66
C ALA A 215 9.71 6.16 -6.63
N ILE A 216 9.42 6.04 -5.32
CA ILE A 216 10.26 6.64 -4.27
C ILE A 216 11.68 6.12 -4.34
N ILE A 217 11.89 4.81 -4.53
CA ILE A 217 13.25 4.25 -4.58
C ILE A 217 13.97 4.65 -5.85
N CYS A 218 13.28 4.71 -7.01
CA CYS A 218 13.87 5.21 -8.24
C CYS A 218 14.33 6.66 -8.11
N ASP A 219 13.48 7.54 -7.56
CA ASP A 219 13.82 8.95 -7.32
C ASP A 219 14.96 9.09 -6.31
N ALA A 220 14.98 8.25 -5.26
CA ALA A 220 16.01 8.27 -4.23
C ALA A 220 17.41 7.92 -4.75
N LEU A 221 17.53 7.15 -5.84
CA LEU A 221 18.83 6.88 -6.48
C LEU A 221 19.51 8.16 -7.01
N TYR A 222 18.73 9.18 -7.35
CA TYR A 222 19.23 10.45 -7.87
C TYR A 222 19.20 11.59 -6.86
N MET A 223 18.20 11.61 -5.98
CA MET A 223 17.96 12.71 -5.03
C MET A 223 18.47 12.42 -3.62
N GLY A 224 18.69 11.16 -3.29
CA GLY A 224 18.84 10.68 -1.91
C GLY A 224 17.48 10.51 -1.23
N LEU A 225 17.39 9.54 -0.30
CA LEU A 225 16.12 9.09 0.29
C LEU A 225 15.39 10.21 1.06
N GLU A 226 16.11 11.00 1.86
CA GLU A 226 15.52 12.11 2.64
C GLU A 226 14.85 13.15 1.74
N LYS A 227 15.57 13.67 0.74
CA LYS A 227 15.03 14.68 -0.18
C LYS A 227 13.84 14.14 -0.98
N THR A 228 13.89 12.87 -1.33
CA THR A 228 12.79 12.21 -2.03
C THR A 228 11.54 12.16 -1.16
N ILE A 229 11.64 11.67 0.07
CA ILE A 229 10.49 11.60 0.99
C ILE A 229 9.90 12.99 1.22
N GLN A 230 10.73 14.02 1.43
CA GLN A 230 10.27 15.40 1.58
C GLN A 230 9.56 15.92 0.32
N ALA A 231 10.04 15.55 -0.88
CA ALA A 231 9.38 15.91 -2.14
C ALA A 231 7.98 15.27 -2.25
N TYR A 232 7.83 13.98 -1.89
CA TYR A 232 6.53 13.31 -1.87
C TYR A 232 5.59 13.92 -0.82
N LEU A 233 6.09 14.21 0.38
CA LEU A 233 5.31 14.90 1.43
C LEU A 233 4.79 16.26 0.97
N SER A 234 5.59 17.02 0.22
CA SER A 234 5.15 18.30 -0.33
C SER A 234 4.00 18.18 -1.34
N LYS A 235 3.88 17.01 -2.01
CA LYS A 235 2.80 16.73 -2.97
C LYS A 235 1.49 16.32 -2.32
N ILE A 236 1.51 15.85 -1.07
CA ILE A 236 0.30 15.42 -0.35
C ILE A 236 -0.16 16.42 0.71
N LYS A 237 0.73 17.28 1.22
CA LYS A 237 0.42 18.32 2.23
C LYS A 237 0.09 19.66 1.56
N ILE A 238 -0.88 19.65 0.65
CA ILE A 238 -1.24 20.81 -0.19
C ILE A 238 -2.47 21.59 0.31
N PHE A 239 -3.04 21.20 1.47
CA PHE A 239 -4.18 21.86 2.13
C PHE A 239 -3.85 22.19 3.59
#